data_c730305ea2bdbdc7d707243c1251477d
#
_entry.id   c730305ea2bdbdc7d707243c1251477d
#
_cell.length_a   1.000
_cell.length_b   1.000
_cell.length_c   1.000
_cell.angle_alpha   90.00
_cell.angle_beta   90.00
_cell.angle_gamma   90.00
#
_symmetry.space_group_name_H-M   'P 1'
#
loop_
_entity.id
_entity.type
_entity.pdbx_description
1 polymer ?
#
loop_
_entity_poly.entity_id
_entity_poly.type
_entity_poly.pdbx_seq_one_letter_code
_entity_poly.pdbx_strand_id
1 'polypeptide(L)'
;MVVHKEVQLEGCNFLRQHIVFSLLSGFERTFLSMIKKVTNGTEIKTNKNGTELTFRPGIIQGGELEIDCDVQRCVSYFLEPLILIAPFCKKPLDVHFTGVTNSINELSVDAIRATWLPVFSRFVLADQNAELKINARGFKPDGGGSVTFTSPIKRNLRAVQCVGPGKVCKVRGLAYVCKVTPSIASRMIDGAKKMLHGYIADVYITIDQRKGPHGGLSPGFGIFLTAETTEGVFYHGEAMSRPKGLNEEQIVPEEVGEQAARRLLDEIHRGGCTDSSSQSLAASFMTLCDKDVSKFLFGPLTICSVRTLRNLRLFFEQMFKLEEWWKVKAEVAGKSLRLRMGENSAEYATNASSFAAALRAFAFGQNYQATGQGGDVKTFKIEDAVSSMEVWEYDELPDTRKKSLQNALVALQIANDLAT
;
A
#
# COMPACT_ATOMS: atom_id res chain seq x y z
N MET A 1 -34.48 -9.06 -9.50
CA MET A 1 -33.97 -8.36 -10.68
C MET A 1 -32.61 -7.79 -10.32
N VAL A 2 -31.53 -8.29 -10.91
CA VAL A 2 -30.20 -7.69 -10.73
C VAL A 2 -30.16 -6.46 -11.62
N VAL A 3 -30.16 -5.28 -11.01
CA VAL A 3 -29.99 -4.02 -11.74
C VAL A 3 -28.54 -4.02 -12.25
N HIS A 4 -28.34 -4.18 -13.56
CA HIS A 4 -27.05 -4.02 -14.19
C HIS A 4 -26.70 -2.53 -14.21
N LYS A 5 -25.87 -2.09 -13.26
CA LYS A 5 -25.34 -0.72 -13.24
C LYS A 5 -24.22 -0.65 -14.27
N GLU A 6 -24.39 0.16 -15.29
CA GLU A 6 -23.32 0.48 -16.23
C GLU A 6 -22.47 1.60 -15.63
N VAL A 7 -21.15 1.37 -15.51
CA VAL A 7 -20.20 2.37 -15.02
C VAL A 7 -19.25 2.70 -16.15
N GLN A 8 -19.27 3.95 -16.60
CA GLN A 8 -18.33 4.48 -17.58
C GLN A 8 -17.16 5.13 -16.85
N LEU A 9 -15.95 4.78 -17.24
CA LEU A 9 -14.70 5.24 -16.64
C LEU A 9 -13.78 5.74 -17.74
N GLU A 10 -13.18 6.91 -17.53
CA GLU A 10 -12.23 7.51 -18.46
C GLU A 10 -10.81 7.51 -17.89
N GLY A 11 -9.83 7.30 -18.78
CA GLY A 11 -8.40 7.30 -18.45
C GLY A 11 -7.82 5.96 -18.02
N CYS A 12 -6.51 5.86 -18.09
CA CYS A 12 -5.76 4.61 -17.82
C CYS A 12 -5.12 4.55 -16.43
N ASN A 13 -5.15 5.62 -15.67
CA ASN A 13 -4.54 5.65 -14.34
C ASN A 13 -5.37 4.82 -13.36
N PHE A 14 -4.72 3.90 -12.64
CA PHE A 14 -5.35 2.96 -11.70
C PHE A 14 -6.32 1.96 -12.34
N LEU A 15 -6.17 1.75 -13.63
CA LEU A 15 -6.95 0.83 -14.42
C LEU A 15 -6.98 -0.59 -13.82
N ARG A 16 -5.91 -1.05 -13.15
CA ARG A 16 -5.86 -2.30 -12.38
C ARG A 16 -6.91 -2.33 -11.27
N GLN A 17 -7.15 -1.20 -10.59
CA GLN A 17 -8.28 -1.04 -9.68
C GLN A 17 -9.62 -0.91 -10.43
N HIS A 18 -9.61 -0.44 -11.65
CA HIS A 18 -10.82 -0.32 -12.47
C HIS A 18 -11.20 -1.63 -13.14
N ILE A 19 -10.35 -2.67 -13.43
CA ILE A 19 -10.58 -3.98 -13.89
C ILE A 19 -10.17 -5.06 -12.89
N VAL A 20 -9.61 -4.93 -11.92
CA VAL A 20 -10.00 -5.34 -11.34
C VAL A 20 -10.77 -4.84 -12.25
N PHE A 21 -10.50 -4.13 -13.18
CA PHE A 21 -11.01 -2.95 -13.74
C PHE A 21 -10.47 -2.63 -15.11
N SER A 22 -10.00 -3.25 -16.02
CA SER A 22 -9.82 -3.15 -17.44
C SER A 22 -8.43 -2.83 -18.01
N LEU A 23 -8.23 -3.02 -19.19
CA LEU A 23 -7.12 -3.31 -20.06
C LEU A 23 -6.61 -2.19 -20.90
N LEU A 24 -5.33 -2.10 -21.13
CA LEU A 24 -4.84 -1.67 -22.45
C LEU A 24 -3.31 -1.61 -22.60
N SER A 25 -2.64 -2.74 -22.56
CA SER A 25 -1.35 -2.98 -23.23
C SER A 25 -1.15 -4.48 -23.37
N GLY A 26 -0.21 -4.94 -24.18
CA GLY A 26 0.03 -6.38 -24.38
C GLY A 26 0.26 -7.19 -23.12
N PHE A 27 0.63 -6.53 -22.01
CA PHE A 27 0.87 -7.11 -20.70
C PHE A 27 -0.38 -7.61 -19.97
N GLU A 28 -1.52 -7.03 -20.27
CA GLU A 28 -2.77 -7.28 -19.56
C GLU A 28 -3.57 -8.44 -20.15
N ARG A 29 -3.12 -9.01 -21.27
CA ARG A 29 -3.68 -10.26 -21.78
C ARG A 29 -3.55 -11.39 -20.77
N THR A 30 -2.41 -11.48 -20.08
CA THR A 30 -2.17 -12.49 -19.03
C THR A 30 -3.09 -12.26 -17.86
N PHE A 31 -3.26 -11.01 -17.39
CA PHE A 31 -4.18 -10.66 -16.33
C PHE A 31 -5.64 -10.99 -16.67
N LEU A 32 -6.09 -10.69 -17.87
CA LEU A 32 -7.45 -11.04 -18.29
C LEU A 32 -7.66 -12.53 -18.48
N SER A 33 -6.63 -13.22 -18.97
CA SER A 33 -6.65 -14.68 -19.04
C SER A 33 -6.82 -15.26 -17.62
N MET A 34 -6.12 -14.71 -16.62
CA MET A 34 -6.28 -15.08 -15.23
C MET A 34 -7.72 -14.85 -14.74
N ILE A 35 -8.28 -13.67 -14.98
CA ILE A 35 -9.67 -13.36 -14.57
C ILE A 35 -10.66 -14.33 -15.23
N LYS A 36 -10.49 -14.65 -16.51
CA LYS A 36 -11.32 -15.66 -17.20
C LYS A 36 -11.18 -17.05 -16.60
N LYS A 37 -9.98 -17.45 -16.17
CA LYS A 37 -9.74 -18.75 -15.52
C LYS A 37 -10.41 -18.83 -14.12
N VAL A 38 -10.36 -17.74 -13.36
CA VAL A 38 -10.94 -17.67 -12.00
C VAL A 38 -12.46 -17.56 -12.02
N THR A 39 -13.03 -17.06 -13.13
CA THR A 39 -14.47 -16.79 -13.26
C THR A 39 -15.11 -17.66 -14.34
N ASN A 40 -16.41 -17.86 -14.24
CA ASN A 40 -17.20 -18.54 -15.27
C ASN A 40 -18.21 -17.57 -15.87
N GLY A 41 -18.24 -17.47 -17.20
CA GLY A 41 -19.17 -16.60 -17.92
C GLY A 41 -18.74 -15.13 -18.01
N THR A 42 -17.48 -14.81 -17.71
CA THR A 42 -16.94 -13.46 -17.90
C THR A 42 -16.74 -13.16 -19.40
N GLU A 43 -17.38 -12.09 -19.85
CA GLU A 43 -17.21 -11.57 -21.20
C GLU A 43 -16.29 -10.35 -21.20
N ILE A 44 -15.30 -10.39 -22.06
CA ILE A 44 -14.33 -9.30 -22.24
C ILE A 44 -14.23 -9.00 -23.72
N LYS A 45 -14.59 -7.79 -24.11
CA LYS A 45 -14.55 -7.31 -25.49
C LYS A 45 -13.68 -6.07 -25.57
N THR A 46 -12.75 -6.05 -26.50
CA THR A 46 -11.93 -4.89 -26.82
C THR A 46 -12.21 -4.42 -28.23
N ASN A 47 -12.17 -3.11 -28.46
CA ASN A 47 -12.22 -2.60 -29.83
C ASN A 47 -10.91 -2.94 -30.58
N LYS A 48 -10.90 -2.76 -31.92
CA LYS A 48 -9.74 -3.08 -32.77
C LYS A 48 -8.47 -2.30 -32.39
N ASN A 49 -8.63 -1.09 -31.89
CA ASN A 49 -7.52 -0.21 -31.54
C ASN A 49 -7.05 -0.40 -30.08
N GLY A 50 -7.73 -1.25 -29.32
CA GLY A 50 -7.40 -1.48 -27.92
C GLY A 50 -7.64 -0.28 -26.99
N THR A 51 -8.43 0.73 -27.38
CA THR A 51 -8.72 1.94 -26.63
C THR A 51 -9.99 1.84 -25.78
N GLU A 52 -10.83 0.86 -26.04
CA GLU A 52 -12.07 0.62 -25.29
C GLU A 52 -12.15 -0.83 -24.85
N LEU A 53 -12.63 -1.02 -23.64
CA LEU A 53 -12.90 -2.33 -23.07
C LEU A 53 -14.30 -2.40 -22.52
N THR A 54 -15.04 -3.41 -22.91
CA THR A 54 -16.28 -3.81 -22.25
C THR A 54 -16.05 -5.04 -21.42
N PHE A 55 -16.30 -4.94 -20.12
CA PHE A 55 -16.16 -6.03 -19.16
C PHE A 55 -17.51 -6.37 -18.55
N ARG A 56 -17.95 -7.63 -18.73
CA ARG A 56 -19.12 -8.17 -18.04
C ARG A 56 -18.66 -9.25 -17.08
N PRO A 57 -18.73 -9.02 -15.76
CA PRO A 57 -18.28 -9.99 -14.79
C PRO A 57 -19.14 -11.24 -14.81
N GLY A 58 -18.47 -12.40 -14.79
CA GLY A 58 -19.10 -13.69 -14.55
C GLY A 58 -19.11 -14.05 -13.06
N ILE A 59 -19.40 -15.31 -12.79
CA ILE A 59 -19.42 -15.84 -11.42
C ILE A 59 -17.99 -16.24 -11.02
N ILE A 60 -17.54 -15.81 -9.84
CA ILE A 60 -16.25 -16.18 -9.29
C ILE A 60 -16.27 -17.65 -8.92
N GLN A 61 -15.50 -18.47 -9.65
CA GLN A 61 -15.50 -19.93 -9.53
C GLN A 61 -14.46 -20.41 -8.52
N GLY A 62 -13.21 -19.96 -8.65
CA GLY A 62 -12.07 -20.50 -7.90
C GLY A 62 -11.64 -21.90 -8.39
N GLY A 63 -10.97 -22.68 -7.52
CA GLY A 63 -10.45 -24.02 -7.79
C GLY A 63 -8.94 -24.03 -8.03
N GLU A 64 -8.43 -25.11 -8.61
CA GLU A 64 -7.01 -25.28 -8.96
C GLU A 64 -6.70 -24.55 -10.26
N LEU A 65 -5.67 -23.70 -10.26
CA LEU A 65 -5.31 -22.85 -11.39
C LEU A 65 -3.80 -22.80 -11.58
N GLU A 66 -3.36 -22.81 -12.82
CA GLU A 66 -1.98 -22.52 -13.20
C GLU A 66 -1.94 -21.22 -14.00
N ILE A 67 -1.10 -20.28 -13.55
CA ILE A 67 -0.97 -18.94 -14.12
C ILE A 67 0.50 -18.63 -14.39
N ASP A 68 0.83 -18.53 -15.66
CA ASP A 68 2.12 -17.99 -16.09
C ASP A 68 2.02 -16.47 -16.15
N CYS A 69 2.79 -15.79 -15.29
CA CYS A 69 2.78 -14.34 -15.15
C CYS A 69 3.71 -13.61 -16.12
N ASP A 70 4.42 -14.37 -16.99
CA ASP A 70 5.46 -13.82 -17.84
C ASP A 70 6.59 -13.14 -16.99
N VAL A 71 7.52 -12.47 -17.64
CA VAL A 71 8.68 -11.81 -16.98
C VAL A 71 8.50 -10.30 -16.82
N GLN A 72 7.44 -9.76 -17.36
CA GLN A 72 7.23 -8.31 -17.40
C GLN A 72 6.70 -7.75 -16.09
N ARG A 73 5.78 -8.47 -15.43
CA ARG A 73 5.19 -8.13 -14.15
C ARG A 73 5.61 -9.13 -13.08
N CYS A 74 5.65 -8.66 -11.84
CA CYS A 74 5.84 -9.54 -10.69
C CYS A 74 4.57 -10.39 -10.46
N VAL A 75 4.72 -11.59 -9.90
CA VAL A 75 3.62 -12.45 -9.46
C VAL A 75 2.66 -11.71 -8.53
N SER A 76 3.16 -10.80 -7.70
CA SER A 76 2.36 -9.96 -6.81
C SER A 76 1.29 -9.14 -7.54
N TYR A 77 1.59 -8.67 -8.75
CA TYR A 77 0.62 -7.93 -9.58
C TYR A 77 -0.66 -8.74 -9.85
N PHE A 78 -0.53 -10.04 -10.04
CA PHE A 78 -1.65 -10.94 -10.27
C PHE A 78 -2.26 -11.44 -8.96
N LEU A 79 -1.45 -11.56 -7.92
CA LEU A 79 -1.84 -12.08 -6.62
C LEU A 79 -2.72 -11.11 -5.82
N GLU A 80 -2.42 -9.81 -5.84
CA GLU A 80 -3.19 -8.77 -5.11
C GLU A 80 -4.71 -8.85 -5.40
N PRO A 81 -5.19 -8.84 -6.67
CA PRO A 81 -6.60 -8.96 -6.96
C PRO A 81 -7.19 -10.33 -6.60
N LEU A 82 -6.40 -11.41 -6.68
CA LEU A 82 -6.86 -12.73 -6.28
C LEU A 82 -7.09 -12.83 -4.77
N ILE A 83 -6.23 -12.23 -3.96
CA ILE A 83 -6.42 -12.15 -2.51
C ILE A 83 -7.74 -11.45 -2.18
N LEU A 84 -8.09 -10.37 -2.90
CA LEU A 84 -9.32 -9.64 -2.67
C LEU A 84 -10.58 -10.46 -2.97
N ILE A 85 -10.56 -11.27 -4.04
CA ILE A 85 -11.73 -12.06 -4.46
C ILE A 85 -11.75 -13.47 -3.86
N ALA A 86 -10.64 -13.95 -3.32
CA ALA A 86 -10.48 -15.31 -2.81
C ALA A 86 -11.59 -15.77 -1.84
N PRO A 87 -12.01 -14.95 -0.85
CA PRO A 87 -13.05 -15.38 0.10
C PRO A 87 -14.39 -15.68 -0.57
N PHE A 88 -14.67 -15.04 -1.70
CA PHE A 88 -15.96 -15.06 -2.38
C PHE A 88 -16.06 -16.12 -3.48
N CYS A 89 -15.02 -16.91 -3.69
CA CYS A 89 -15.01 -18.00 -4.64
C CYS A 89 -16.05 -19.08 -4.30
N LYS A 90 -16.51 -19.84 -5.31
CA LYS A 90 -17.37 -21.01 -5.09
C LYS A 90 -16.57 -22.25 -4.64
N LYS A 91 -15.32 -22.37 -5.07
CA LYS A 91 -14.39 -23.42 -4.66
C LYS A 91 -13.16 -22.78 -4.02
N PRO A 92 -12.50 -23.41 -3.05
CA PRO A 92 -11.24 -22.94 -2.52
C PRO A 92 -10.24 -22.65 -3.65
N LEU A 93 -9.47 -21.59 -3.49
CA LEU A 93 -8.42 -21.25 -4.46
C LEU A 93 -7.16 -22.05 -4.12
N ASP A 94 -6.61 -22.70 -5.15
CA ASP A 94 -5.25 -23.25 -5.17
C ASP A 94 -4.59 -22.80 -6.47
N VAL A 95 -3.71 -21.83 -6.40
CA VAL A 95 -3.15 -21.18 -7.59
C VAL A 95 -1.65 -21.32 -7.59
N HIS A 96 -1.15 -21.93 -8.66
CA HIS A 96 0.28 -22.02 -8.95
C HIS A 96 0.69 -20.96 -9.96
N PHE A 97 1.56 -20.05 -9.50
CA PHE A 97 2.12 -18.98 -10.33
C PHE A 97 3.54 -19.30 -10.76
N THR A 98 3.87 -18.96 -12.01
CA THR A 98 5.25 -18.92 -12.51
C THR A 98 5.60 -17.53 -13.01
N GLY A 99 6.85 -17.06 -12.83
CA GLY A 99 7.28 -15.74 -13.29
C GLY A 99 8.32 -15.08 -12.41
N VAL A 100 8.25 -13.75 -12.32
CA VAL A 100 9.12 -12.91 -11.46
C VAL A 100 8.50 -12.77 -10.08
N THR A 101 9.24 -13.10 -9.02
CA THR A 101 8.76 -12.99 -7.63
C THR A 101 9.19 -11.70 -6.94
N ASN A 102 10.25 -11.08 -7.42
CA ASN A 102 10.85 -9.88 -6.82
C ASN A 102 11.22 -8.88 -7.93
N SER A 103 10.72 -7.65 -7.81
CA SER A 103 10.96 -6.54 -8.74
C SER A 103 11.06 -5.22 -7.98
N ILE A 104 11.93 -4.32 -8.41
CA ILE A 104 12.20 -3.04 -7.74
C ILE A 104 10.96 -2.14 -7.68
N ASN A 105 10.12 -2.20 -8.71
CA ASN A 105 8.99 -1.28 -8.90
C ASN A 105 7.64 -1.87 -8.46
N GLU A 106 7.63 -3.09 -7.97
CA GLU A 106 6.41 -3.79 -7.58
C GLU A 106 6.62 -4.45 -6.22
N LEU A 107 5.55 -4.58 -5.45
CA LEU A 107 5.56 -5.25 -4.16
C LEU A 107 6.07 -6.69 -4.33
N SER A 108 6.94 -7.15 -3.43
CA SER A 108 7.41 -8.53 -3.49
C SER A 108 6.36 -9.52 -2.98
N VAL A 109 6.50 -10.79 -3.36
CA VAL A 109 5.67 -11.86 -2.80
C VAL A 109 5.91 -12.02 -1.29
N ASP A 110 7.13 -11.73 -0.80
CA ASP A 110 7.45 -11.74 0.63
C ASP A 110 6.66 -10.67 1.38
N ALA A 111 6.53 -9.46 0.81
CA ALA A 111 5.75 -8.38 1.40
C ALA A 111 4.26 -8.75 1.49
N ILE A 112 3.68 -9.28 0.40
CA ILE A 112 2.29 -9.76 0.43
C ILE A 112 2.08 -10.81 1.52
N ARG A 113 2.98 -11.79 1.62
CA ARG A 113 2.90 -12.83 2.65
C ARG A 113 2.93 -12.27 4.06
N ALA A 114 3.79 -11.28 4.30
CA ALA A 114 4.04 -10.76 5.64
C ALA A 114 3.08 -9.65 6.09
N THR A 115 2.49 -8.89 5.16
CA THR A 115 1.63 -7.75 5.51
C THR A 115 0.18 -7.90 5.04
N TRP A 116 -0.05 -8.43 3.84
CA TRP A 116 -1.40 -8.58 3.29
C TRP A 116 -2.15 -9.76 3.91
N LEU A 117 -1.50 -10.92 4.07
CA LEU A 117 -2.16 -12.09 4.64
C LEU A 117 -2.56 -11.90 6.12
N PRO A 118 -1.78 -11.23 6.99
CA PRO A 118 -2.26 -10.87 8.31
C PRO A 118 -3.49 -9.95 8.31
N VAL A 119 -3.55 -8.96 7.40
CA VAL A 119 -4.74 -8.12 7.22
C VAL A 119 -5.92 -8.96 6.73
N PHE A 120 -5.72 -9.80 5.71
CA PHE A 120 -6.72 -10.74 5.21
C PHE A 120 -7.30 -11.60 6.35
N SER A 121 -6.44 -12.20 7.17
CA SER A 121 -6.85 -13.08 8.29
C SER A 121 -7.65 -12.36 9.38
N ARG A 122 -7.53 -11.03 9.52
CA ARG A 122 -8.37 -10.26 10.44
C ARG A 122 -9.83 -10.21 10.03
N PHE A 123 -10.10 -10.18 8.72
CA PHE A 123 -11.45 -10.12 8.14
C PHE A 123 -12.01 -11.51 7.82
N VAL A 124 -11.16 -12.42 7.40
CA VAL A 124 -11.52 -13.77 6.96
C VAL A 124 -11.19 -14.76 8.06
N LEU A 125 -12.16 -15.01 8.95
CA LEU A 125 -12.02 -16.07 9.97
C LEU A 125 -12.48 -17.39 9.37
N ALA A 126 -11.57 -18.18 8.89
CA ALA A 126 -11.78 -19.54 8.41
C ALA A 126 -11.04 -20.54 9.29
N ASP A 127 -11.44 -21.81 9.25
CA ASP A 127 -10.77 -22.90 9.97
C ASP A 127 -9.35 -23.12 9.47
N GLN A 128 -9.10 -22.80 8.22
CA GLN A 128 -7.78 -22.81 7.58
C GLN A 128 -7.40 -21.40 7.16
N ASN A 129 -6.15 -21.01 7.37
CA ASN A 129 -5.63 -19.73 6.93
C ASN A 129 -5.26 -19.78 5.44
N ALA A 130 -5.31 -18.61 4.79
CA ALA A 130 -4.70 -18.46 3.49
C ALA A 130 -3.17 -18.63 3.60
N GLU A 131 -2.59 -19.35 2.66
CA GLU A 131 -1.16 -19.65 2.66
C GLU A 131 -0.50 -19.21 1.35
N LEU A 132 0.71 -18.65 1.47
CA LEU A 132 1.51 -18.22 0.33
C LEU A 132 2.92 -18.79 0.47
N LYS A 133 3.26 -19.72 -0.44
CA LYS A 133 4.55 -20.41 -0.48
C LYS A 133 5.38 -19.96 -1.67
N ILE A 134 6.62 -19.56 -1.43
CA ILE A 134 7.60 -19.28 -2.49
C ILE A 134 8.41 -20.56 -2.71
N ASN A 135 8.11 -21.29 -3.77
CA ASN A 135 8.78 -22.55 -4.13
C ASN A 135 10.14 -22.27 -4.79
N ALA A 136 10.18 -21.28 -5.69
CA ALA A 136 11.39 -20.79 -6.33
C ALA A 136 11.34 -19.27 -6.44
N ARG A 137 12.49 -18.60 -6.28
CA ARG A 137 12.61 -17.17 -6.49
C ARG A 137 12.96 -16.88 -7.95
N GLY A 138 12.37 -15.83 -8.51
CA GLY A 138 12.64 -15.38 -9.88
C GLY A 138 12.87 -13.88 -9.91
N PHE A 139 14.02 -13.48 -10.51
CA PHE A 139 14.38 -12.09 -10.75
C PHE A 139 14.31 -11.75 -12.22
N LYS A 140 14.12 -10.47 -12.53
CA LYS A 140 14.28 -9.97 -13.89
C LYS A 140 15.77 -10.11 -14.33
N PRO A 141 16.07 -10.33 -15.66
CA PRO A 141 15.11 -10.33 -16.78
C PRO A 141 14.32 -11.62 -16.98
N ASP A 142 14.86 -12.83 -16.68
CA ASP A 142 14.34 -14.11 -17.16
C ASP A 142 13.34 -14.78 -16.19
N GLY A 143 13.18 -14.29 -14.98
CA GLY A 143 12.22 -14.82 -14.01
C GLY A 143 12.57 -16.23 -13.51
N GLY A 144 11.69 -17.20 -13.77
CA GLY A 144 11.86 -18.59 -13.33
C GLY A 144 11.49 -18.82 -11.86
N GLY A 145 10.74 -17.92 -11.27
CA GLY A 145 10.17 -18.09 -9.93
C GLY A 145 8.88 -18.92 -9.96
N SER A 146 8.54 -19.47 -8.81
CA SER A 146 7.32 -20.26 -8.61
C SER A 146 6.74 -20.01 -7.23
N VAL A 147 5.43 -19.75 -7.21
CA VAL A 147 4.68 -19.40 -5.99
C VAL A 147 3.37 -20.15 -5.98
N THR A 148 2.99 -20.68 -4.82
CA THR A 148 1.67 -21.30 -4.61
C THR A 148 0.87 -20.48 -3.61
N PHE A 149 -0.35 -20.13 -3.98
CA PHE A 149 -1.30 -19.44 -3.13
C PHE A 149 -2.55 -20.29 -2.93
N THR A 150 -2.86 -20.58 -1.66
CA THR A 150 -4.08 -21.29 -1.28
C THR A 150 -4.94 -20.41 -0.39
N SER A 151 -6.25 -20.42 -0.61
CA SER A 151 -7.18 -19.64 0.19
C SER A 151 -8.49 -20.37 0.42
N PRO A 152 -9.01 -20.40 1.65
CA PRO A 152 -10.33 -20.93 1.95
C PRO A 152 -11.44 -20.00 1.46
N ILE A 153 -12.65 -20.55 1.40
CA ILE A 153 -13.88 -19.78 1.14
C ILE A 153 -14.42 -19.21 2.44
N LYS A 154 -14.81 -17.94 2.42
CA LYS A 154 -15.56 -17.33 3.50
C LYS A 154 -16.40 -16.17 2.97
N ARG A 155 -17.67 -16.38 2.75
CA ARG A 155 -18.54 -15.36 2.15
C ARG A 155 -18.85 -14.20 3.09
N ASN A 156 -19.01 -14.50 4.38
CA ASN A 156 -19.31 -13.49 5.39
C ASN A 156 -18.01 -13.07 6.07
N LEU A 157 -17.61 -11.84 5.80
CA LEU A 157 -16.43 -11.24 6.42
C LEU A 157 -16.80 -10.65 7.79
N ARG A 158 -15.85 -10.72 8.71
CA ARG A 158 -16.03 -10.14 10.05
C ARG A 158 -15.69 -8.67 10.03
N ALA A 159 -16.52 -7.84 10.67
CA ALA A 159 -16.16 -6.46 10.97
C ALA A 159 -14.98 -6.40 11.95
N VAL A 160 -14.06 -5.47 11.71
CA VAL A 160 -12.78 -5.35 12.45
C VAL A 160 -12.71 -4.01 13.16
N GLN A 161 -12.35 -4.07 14.46
CA GLN A 161 -12.03 -2.89 15.26
C GLN A 161 -10.51 -2.85 15.49
N CYS A 162 -9.77 -2.09 14.68
CA CYS A 162 -8.32 -1.98 14.75
C CYS A 162 -7.91 -0.51 14.81
N VAL A 163 -7.94 0.05 16.02
CA VAL A 163 -7.71 1.48 16.27
C VAL A 163 -6.45 1.79 17.08
N GLY A 164 -5.72 0.76 17.49
CA GLY A 164 -4.47 0.88 18.22
C GLY A 164 -3.38 -0.02 17.59
N PRO A 165 -2.30 0.54 17.04
CA PRO A 165 -1.26 -0.27 16.40
C PRO A 165 -0.36 -1.00 17.41
N GLY A 166 -0.37 -0.60 18.68
CA GLY A 166 0.58 -1.08 19.67
C GLY A 166 1.98 -0.48 19.51
N LYS A 167 2.96 -1.09 20.17
CA LYS A 167 4.39 -0.72 20.09
C LYS A 167 5.13 -1.77 19.29
N VAL A 168 6.07 -1.34 18.45
CA VAL A 168 6.99 -2.27 17.77
C VAL A 168 7.81 -3.01 18.81
N CYS A 169 7.78 -4.35 18.77
CA CYS A 169 8.46 -5.21 19.72
C CYS A 169 9.65 -5.98 19.12
N LYS A 170 9.59 -6.31 17.84
CA LYS A 170 10.65 -7.07 17.17
C LYS A 170 10.71 -6.78 15.67
N VAL A 171 11.89 -6.99 15.07
CA VAL A 171 12.09 -7.02 13.62
C VAL A 171 12.54 -8.42 13.20
N ARG A 172 11.92 -8.93 12.16
CA ARG A 172 12.31 -10.19 11.50
C ARG A 172 12.62 -9.88 10.05
N GLY A 173 13.62 -10.56 9.51
CA GLY A 173 14.07 -10.31 8.14
C GLY A 173 14.54 -11.54 7.43
N LEU A 174 14.61 -11.42 6.12
CA LEU A 174 15.09 -12.44 5.19
C LEU A 174 16.02 -11.79 4.16
N ALA A 175 17.31 -12.11 4.23
CA ALA A 175 18.27 -11.75 3.20
C ALA A 175 18.35 -12.90 2.19
N TYR A 176 17.86 -12.68 0.98
CA TYR A 176 17.81 -13.71 -0.05
C TYR A 176 18.84 -13.48 -1.13
N VAL A 177 19.46 -14.57 -1.58
CA VAL A 177 20.49 -14.57 -2.62
C VAL A 177 20.26 -15.73 -3.60
N CYS A 178 20.26 -15.41 -4.90
CA CYS A 178 20.06 -16.36 -5.99
C CYS A 178 21.15 -16.22 -7.00
N LYS A 179 21.89 -17.32 -7.29
CA LYS A 179 23.00 -17.37 -8.29
C LYS A 179 24.09 -16.29 -8.08
N VAL A 180 24.28 -15.85 -6.85
CA VAL A 180 25.35 -14.92 -6.43
C VAL A 180 26.03 -15.46 -5.18
N THR A 181 27.17 -14.85 -4.80
CA THR A 181 27.97 -15.27 -3.65
C THR A 181 27.20 -15.10 -2.34
N PRO A 182 27.16 -16.11 -1.46
CA PRO A 182 26.41 -16.03 -0.19
C PRO A 182 26.84 -14.92 0.76
N SER A 183 28.11 -14.49 0.69
CA SER A 183 28.65 -13.38 1.50
C SER A 183 27.90 -12.06 1.29
N ILE A 184 27.24 -11.89 0.16
CA ILE A 184 26.39 -10.73 -0.14
C ILE A 184 25.25 -10.64 0.89
N ALA A 185 24.66 -11.76 1.30
CA ALA A 185 23.59 -11.77 2.31
C ALA A 185 24.09 -11.24 3.66
N SER A 186 25.26 -11.65 4.13
CA SER A 186 25.83 -11.14 5.39
C SER A 186 26.07 -9.63 5.32
N ARG A 187 26.61 -9.13 4.23
CA ARG A 187 26.86 -7.69 4.02
C ARG A 187 25.55 -6.87 4.04
N MET A 188 24.46 -7.37 3.41
CA MET A 188 23.14 -6.74 3.52
C MET A 188 22.62 -6.72 4.96
N ILE A 189 22.79 -7.83 5.68
CA ILE A 189 22.37 -7.95 7.09
C ILE A 189 23.12 -6.93 7.94
N ASP A 190 24.43 -6.79 7.76
CA ASP A 190 25.25 -5.85 8.52
C ASP A 190 24.80 -4.39 8.25
N GLY A 191 24.55 -4.03 6.99
CA GLY A 191 24.00 -2.72 6.62
C GLY A 191 22.64 -2.45 7.29
N ALA A 192 21.71 -3.42 7.25
CA ALA A 192 20.40 -3.29 7.87
C ALA A 192 20.48 -3.17 9.40
N LYS A 193 21.28 -4.02 10.05
CA LYS A 193 21.46 -4.00 11.50
C LYS A 193 22.08 -2.71 12.00
N LYS A 194 23.05 -2.16 11.29
CA LYS A 194 23.69 -0.88 11.61
C LYS A 194 22.64 0.25 11.75
N MET A 195 21.61 0.25 10.91
CA MET A 195 20.53 1.23 10.98
C MET A 195 19.50 0.89 12.08
N LEU A 196 19.12 -0.38 12.22
CA LEU A 196 17.99 -0.77 13.08
C LEU A 196 18.35 -0.82 14.57
N HIS A 197 19.57 -1.20 14.93
CA HIS A 197 19.97 -1.33 16.35
C HIS A 197 19.95 -0.02 17.14
N GLY A 198 19.95 1.14 16.46
CA GLY A 198 19.74 2.44 17.10
C GLY A 198 18.31 2.64 17.63
N TYR A 199 17.35 1.84 17.17
CA TYR A 199 15.91 2.03 17.43
C TYR A 199 15.24 0.81 18.04
N ILE A 200 15.65 -0.41 17.64
CA ILE A 200 14.99 -1.67 17.98
C ILE A 200 16.06 -2.69 18.40
N ALA A 201 15.91 -3.24 19.61
CA ALA A 201 16.89 -4.17 20.17
C ALA A 201 16.75 -5.60 19.58
N ASP A 202 15.52 -6.08 19.39
CA ASP A 202 15.27 -7.44 18.88
C ASP A 202 15.17 -7.45 17.36
N VAL A 203 16.32 -7.61 16.69
CA VAL A 203 16.45 -7.69 15.23
C VAL A 203 17.07 -9.03 14.85
N TYR A 204 16.28 -9.89 14.20
CA TYR A 204 16.73 -11.19 13.71
C TYR A 204 16.48 -11.34 12.21
N ILE A 205 17.55 -11.53 11.44
CA ILE A 205 17.53 -11.62 9.96
C ILE A 205 18.16 -12.95 9.57
N THR A 206 17.41 -13.76 8.83
CA THR A 206 17.84 -15.06 8.30
C THR A 206 18.35 -14.94 6.87
N ILE A 207 19.13 -15.92 6.42
CA ILE A 207 19.63 -16.03 5.05
C ILE A 207 18.83 -17.08 4.30
N ASP A 208 18.29 -16.70 3.12
CA ASP A 208 17.65 -17.60 2.17
C ASP A 208 18.52 -17.73 0.91
N GLN A 209 19.40 -18.73 0.91
CA GLN A 209 20.22 -19.03 -0.24
C GLN A 209 19.52 -20.02 -1.16
N ARG A 210 19.10 -19.57 -2.35
CA ARG A 210 18.47 -20.43 -3.35
C ARG A 210 19.47 -20.83 -4.44
N LYS A 211 19.59 -22.16 -4.67
CA LYS A 211 20.46 -22.76 -5.67
C LYS A 211 19.67 -23.59 -6.68
N GLY A 212 20.25 -23.83 -7.84
CA GLY A 212 19.64 -24.67 -8.88
C GLY A 212 18.27 -24.17 -9.32
N PRO A 213 17.29 -25.04 -9.48
CA PRO A 213 15.94 -24.67 -9.95
C PRO A 213 15.20 -23.70 -9.03
N HIS A 214 15.48 -23.73 -7.71
CA HIS A 214 14.83 -22.87 -6.73
C HIS A 214 15.33 -21.42 -6.74
N GLY A 215 16.44 -21.14 -7.44
CA GLY A 215 17.04 -19.81 -7.60
C GLY A 215 16.61 -19.07 -8.86
N GLY A 216 15.64 -19.56 -9.59
CA GLY A 216 15.17 -18.97 -10.83
C GLY A 216 16.16 -19.00 -11.98
N LEU A 217 15.96 -18.17 -12.99
CA LEU A 217 16.81 -18.11 -14.18
C LEU A 217 17.87 -17.00 -14.08
N SER A 218 17.54 -15.85 -13.52
CA SER A 218 18.42 -14.69 -13.38
C SER A 218 19.03 -14.56 -11.99
N PRO A 219 20.28 -14.04 -11.86
CA PRO A 219 20.88 -13.75 -10.58
C PRO A 219 20.22 -12.54 -9.92
N GLY A 220 20.14 -12.57 -8.59
CA GLY A 220 19.62 -11.45 -7.82
C GLY A 220 19.83 -11.63 -6.33
N PHE A 221 19.77 -10.54 -5.59
CA PHE A 221 19.81 -10.53 -4.13
C PHE A 221 18.97 -9.38 -3.60
N GLY A 222 18.54 -9.50 -2.36
CA GLY A 222 17.78 -8.47 -1.69
C GLY A 222 17.51 -8.83 -0.23
N ILE A 223 16.92 -7.91 0.47
CA ILE A 223 16.55 -8.07 1.86
C ILE A 223 15.12 -7.60 2.08
N PHE A 224 14.38 -8.38 2.81
CA PHE A 224 13.02 -8.10 3.25
C PHE A 224 13.01 -8.05 4.77
N LEU A 225 12.41 -7.02 5.34
CA LEU A 225 12.33 -6.76 6.76
C LEU A 225 10.88 -6.53 7.17
N THR A 226 10.46 -7.10 8.30
CA THR A 226 9.17 -6.83 8.91
C THR A 226 9.33 -6.42 10.36
N ALA A 227 8.63 -5.39 10.79
CA ALA A 227 8.44 -5.04 12.18
C ALA A 227 7.07 -5.51 12.64
N GLU A 228 7.03 -6.19 13.78
CA GLU A 228 5.81 -6.65 14.42
C GLU A 228 5.57 -5.85 15.69
N THR A 229 4.31 -5.46 15.91
CA THR A 229 3.89 -4.75 17.12
C THR A 229 3.24 -5.68 18.13
N THR A 230 3.05 -5.19 19.36
CA THR A 230 2.35 -5.90 20.44
C THR A 230 0.89 -6.26 20.09
N GLU A 231 0.27 -5.55 19.17
CA GLU A 231 -1.09 -5.79 18.69
C GLU A 231 -1.15 -6.59 17.38
N GLY A 232 -0.01 -7.20 16.98
CA GLY A 232 0.09 -8.02 15.78
C GLY A 232 -0.10 -7.21 14.48
N VAL A 233 0.33 -5.95 14.47
CA VAL A 233 0.45 -5.15 13.25
C VAL A 233 1.82 -5.38 12.64
N PHE A 234 1.86 -5.48 11.32
CA PHE A 234 3.09 -5.70 10.56
C PHE A 234 3.37 -4.53 9.63
N TYR A 235 4.59 -4.02 9.71
CA TYR A 235 5.14 -3.05 8.76
C TYR A 235 6.28 -3.71 8.00
N HIS A 236 6.49 -3.37 6.74
CA HIS A 236 7.62 -3.91 5.99
C HIS A 236 8.50 -2.85 5.35
N GLY A 237 9.73 -3.24 5.09
CA GLY A 237 10.67 -2.51 4.27
C GLY A 237 11.53 -3.50 3.48
N GLU A 238 11.67 -3.26 2.20
CA GLU A 238 12.42 -4.13 1.32
C GLU A 238 13.29 -3.35 0.34
N ALA A 239 14.41 -3.95 -0.04
CA ALA A 239 15.26 -3.46 -1.10
C ALA A 239 15.98 -4.63 -1.78
N MET A 240 16.34 -4.46 -3.04
CA MET A 240 16.97 -5.50 -3.83
C MET A 240 17.96 -4.94 -4.84
N SER A 241 18.79 -5.84 -5.38
CA SER A 241 19.73 -5.54 -6.46
C SER A 241 19.02 -5.10 -7.73
N ARG A 242 19.67 -4.27 -8.51
CA ARG A 242 19.20 -3.92 -9.85
C ARG A 242 19.42 -5.09 -10.80
N PRO A 243 18.52 -5.31 -11.78
CA PRO A 243 18.72 -6.31 -12.83
C PRO A 243 20.01 -6.05 -13.59
N LYS A 244 20.71 -7.12 -13.97
CA LYS A 244 21.87 -6.99 -14.88
C LYS A 244 21.43 -6.49 -16.24
N GLY A 245 22.23 -5.61 -16.85
CA GLY A 245 21.98 -5.09 -18.21
C GLY A 245 21.30 -3.71 -18.25
N LEU A 246 20.92 -3.15 -17.12
CA LEU A 246 20.59 -1.72 -17.05
C LEU A 246 21.88 -0.89 -17.03
N ASN A 247 21.88 0.27 -17.71
CA ASN A 247 23.00 1.23 -17.70
C ASN A 247 23.17 1.97 -16.36
N GLU A 248 22.67 1.40 -15.28
CA GLU A 248 22.76 1.94 -13.94
C GLU A 248 23.81 1.22 -13.12
N GLU A 249 24.50 1.95 -12.26
CA GLU A 249 25.49 1.37 -11.34
C GLU A 249 24.85 0.35 -10.41
N GLN A 250 25.56 -0.75 -10.16
CA GLN A 250 25.11 -1.78 -9.23
C GLN A 250 25.18 -1.23 -7.79
N ILE A 251 24.10 -1.44 -7.04
CA ILE A 251 24.04 -1.02 -5.64
C ILE A 251 24.92 -1.94 -4.79
N VAL A 252 25.68 -1.35 -3.88
CA VAL A 252 26.49 -2.09 -2.90
C VAL A 252 25.57 -2.86 -1.93
N PRO A 253 25.86 -4.14 -1.59
CA PRO A 253 25.00 -4.93 -0.72
C PRO A 253 24.67 -4.28 0.63
N GLU A 254 25.60 -3.62 1.28
CA GLU A 254 25.37 -2.89 2.53
C GLU A 254 24.32 -1.79 2.35
N GLU A 255 24.38 -1.07 1.25
CA GLU A 255 23.43 -0.02 0.94
C GLU A 255 22.02 -0.59 0.69
N VAL A 256 21.88 -1.77 0.08
CA VAL A 256 20.60 -2.47 -0.06
C VAL A 256 20.02 -2.75 1.33
N GLY A 257 20.84 -3.21 2.28
CA GLY A 257 20.45 -3.41 3.67
C GLY A 257 19.98 -2.12 4.35
N GLU A 258 20.75 -1.03 4.20
CA GLU A 258 20.40 0.28 4.74
C GLU A 258 19.11 0.85 4.14
N GLN A 259 18.89 0.71 2.83
CA GLN A 259 17.68 1.16 2.15
C GLN A 259 16.43 0.43 2.66
N ALA A 260 16.49 -0.90 2.82
CA ALA A 260 15.39 -1.67 3.38
C ALA A 260 15.07 -1.25 4.82
N ALA A 261 16.10 -1.04 5.64
CA ALA A 261 15.94 -0.57 7.01
C ALA A 261 15.31 0.83 7.08
N ARG A 262 15.73 1.77 6.24
CA ARG A 262 15.12 3.11 6.14
C ARG A 262 13.64 3.03 5.77
N ARG A 263 13.29 2.23 4.75
CA ARG A 263 11.90 2.04 4.33
C ARG A 263 11.04 1.46 5.46
N LEU A 264 11.58 0.49 6.22
CA LEU A 264 10.90 -0.06 7.38
C LEU A 264 10.68 1.00 8.48
N LEU A 265 11.70 1.79 8.80
CA LEU A 265 11.59 2.87 9.79
C LEU A 265 10.61 3.96 9.34
N ASP A 266 10.56 4.28 8.04
CA ASP A 266 9.58 5.21 7.46
C ASP A 266 8.15 4.68 7.62
N GLU A 267 7.91 3.38 7.37
CA GLU A 267 6.58 2.77 7.59
C GLU A 267 6.19 2.74 9.07
N ILE A 268 7.12 2.43 9.98
CA ILE A 268 6.89 2.51 11.42
C ILE A 268 6.54 3.95 11.84
N HIS A 269 7.24 4.94 11.28
CA HIS A 269 6.97 6.36 11.54
C HIS A 269 5.59 6.80 11.05
N ARG A 270 5.16 6.34 9.88
CA ARG A 270 3.80 6.58 9.36
C ARG A 270 2.73 6.04 10.28
N GLY A 271 2.99 4.89 10.91
CA GLY A 271 2.06 4.28 11.86
C GLY A 271 0.78 3.75 11.21
N GLY A 272 -0.25 3.55 12.03
CA GLY A 272 -1.50 2.92 11.62
C GLY A 272 -1.53 1.43 11.98
N CYS A 273 -2.68 0.79 11.76
CA CYS A 273 -2.86 -0.65 12.03
C CYS A 273 -2.54 -1.55 10.83
N THR A 274 -1.95 -0.97 9.80
CA THR A 274 -1.43 -1.64 8.60
C THR A 274 -0.39 -0.75 7.95
N ASP A 275 0.49 -1.34 7.16
CA ASP A 275 1.43 -0.57 6.36
C ASP A 275 0.77 0.11 5.14
N SER A 276 1.51 0.96 4.47
CA SER A 276 1.01 1.72 3.32
C SER A 276 0.56 0.83 2.16
N SER A 277 1.17 -0.35 1.98
CA SER A 277 0.88 -1.25 0.85
C SER A 277 -0.47 -1.96 0.98
N SER A 278 -0.91 -2.27 2.20
CA SER A 278 -2.13 -3.04 2.47
C SER A 278 -3.35 -2.20 2.90
N GLN A 279 -3.23 -0.85 2.89
CA GLN A 279 -4.36 0.04 3.18
C GLN A 279 -5.57 -0.20 2.25
N SER A 280 -5.31 -0.38 0.96
CA SER A 280 -6.34 -0.61 -0.05
C SER A 280 -7.09 -1.94 0.18
N LEU A 281 -6.38 -2.99 0.60
CA LEU A 281 -6.98 -4.27 0.95
C LEU A 281 -7.91 -4.14 2.16
N ALA A 282 -7.43 -3.50 3.23
CA ALA A 282 -8.22 -3.27 4.44
C ALA A 282 -9.50 -2.47 4.15
N ALA A 283 -9.40 -1.36 3.40
CA ALA A 283 -10.54 -0.55 3.00
C ALA A 283 -11.56 -1.35 2.16
N SER A 284 -11.08 -2.17 1.22
CA SER A 284 -11.95 -3.01 0.40
C SER A 284 -12.70 -4.04 1.24
N PHE A 285 -12.03 -4.72 2.17
CA PHE A 285 -12.71 -5.68 3.04
C PHE A 285 -13.66 -5.01 4.02
N MET A 286 -13.35 -3.82 4.55
CA MET A 286 -14.30 -3.05 5.36
C MET A 286 -15.61 -2.76 4.61
N THR A 287 -15.54 -2.49 3.31
CA THR A 287 -16.72 -2.27 2.46
C THR A 287 -17.53 -3.56 2.23
N LEU A 288 -16.84 -4.70 2.15
CA LEU A 288 -17.43 -6.00 1.84
C LEU A 288 -17.87 -6.79 3.08
N CYS A 289 -17.65 -6.25 4.29
CA CYS A 289 -18.16 -6.83 5.54
C CYS A 289 -19.67 -6.74 5.63
N ASP A 290 -20.26 -7.66 6.41
CA ASP A 290 -21.67 -7.60 6.80
C ASP A 290 -21.98 -6.30 7.58
N LYS A 291 -23.23 -6.13 8.01
CA LYS A 291 -23.84 -4.89 8.54
C LYS A 291 -23.15 -4.24 9.76
N ASP A 292 -22.13 -4.84 10.32
CA ASP A 292 -21.41 -4.31 11.48
C ASP A 292 -20.39 -3.22 11.07
N VAL A 293 -20.18 -2.27 11.99
CA VAL A 293 -19.26 -1.15 11.76
C VAL A 293 -17.81 -1.59 11.95
N SER A 294 -17.02 -1.53 10.89
CA SER A 294 -15.57 -1.66 10.98
C SER A 294 -14.90 -0.31 11.28
N LYS A 295 -13.91 -0.31 12.18
CA LYS A 295 -13.05 0.85 12.46
C LYS A 295 -11.60 0.46 12.27
N PHE A 296 -10.88 1.24 11.50
CA PHE A 296 -9.49 0.92 11.19
C PHE A 296 -8.64 2.21 11.20
N LEU A 297 -7.54 2.18 11.96
CA LEU A 297 -6.59 3.27 11.97
C LEU A 297 -5.62 3.11 10.82
N PHE A 298 -5.62 4.04 9.90
CA PHE A 298 -4.62 4.14 8.84
C PHE A 298 -3.55 5.18 9.20
N GLY A 299 -2.32 4.93 8.77
CA GLY A 299 -1.32 5.98 8.64
C GLY A 299 -1.72 6.99 7.54
N PRO A 300 -0.84 7.89 7.12
CA PRO A 300 -1.10 8.78 5.99
C PRO A 300 -1.56 7.97 4.77
N LEU A 301 -2.70 8.35 4.19
CA LEU A 301 -3.27 7.63 3.06
C LEU A 301 -2.38 7.76 1.83
N THR A 302 -2.13 6.65 1.18
CA THR A 302 -1.43 6.63 -0.12
C THR A 302 -2.37 7.07 -1.24
N ILE A 303 -1.81 7.53 -2.36
CA ILE A 303 -2.59 7.84 -3.58
C ILE A 303 -3.42 6.62 -4.01
N CYS A 304 -2.86 5.42 -3.90
CA CYS A 304 -3.56 4.17 -4.18
C CYS A 304 -4.77 3.98 -3.25
N SER A 305 -4.61 4.24 -1.95
CA SER A 305 -5.69 4.11 -0.96
C SER A 305 -6.80 5.13 -1.20
N VAL A 306 -6.45 6.40 -1.50
CA VAL A 306 -7.45 7.43 -1.83
C VAL A 306 -8.28 7.04 -3.06
N ARG A 307 -7.62 6.53 -4.11
CA ARG A 307 -8.32 6.08 -5.30
C ARG A 307 -9.18 4.84 -5.05
N THR A 308 -8.70 3.92 -4.21
CA THR A 308 -9.51 2.76 -3.78
C THR A 308 -10.78 3.22 -3.07
N LEU A 309 -10.70 4.19 -2.15
CA LEU A 309 -11.87 4.72 -1.46
C LEU A 309 -12.88 5.36 -2.44
N ARG A 310 -12.40 6.10 -3.45
CA ARG A 310 -13.26 6.65 -4.51
C ARG A 310 -13.95 5.55 -5.32
N ASN A 311 -13.21 4.52 -5.71
CA ASN A 311 -13.75 3.39 -6.46
C ASN A 311 -14.79 2.62 -5.62
N LEU A 312 -14.52 2.38 -4.34
CA LEU A 312 -15.47 1.73 -3.44
C LEU A 312 -16.77 2.54 -3.32
N ARG A 313 -16.68 3.88 -3.26
CA ARG A 313 -17.86 4.75 -3.31
C ARG A 313 -18.62 4.60 -4.64
N LEU A 314 -17.91 4.55 -5.76
CA LEU A 314 -18.52 4.45 -7.09
C LEU A 314 -19.24 3.11 -7.31
N PHE A 315 -18.62 1.99 -6.89
CA PHE A 315 -19.16 0.65 -7.14
C PHE A 315 -20.17 0.18 -6.08
N PHE A 316 -19.92 0.52 -4.81
CA PHE A 316 -20.69 0.02 -3.69
C PHE A 316 -21.54 1.09 -2.99
N GLU A 317 -21.44 2.36 -3.43
CA GLU A 317 -22.14 3.51 -2.82
C GLU A 317 -21.81 3.73 -1.34
N GLN A 318 -20.71 3.12 -0.87
CA GLN A 318 -20.25 3.21 0.51
C GLN A 318 -19.40 4.45 0.74
N MET A 319 -19.72 5.20 1.80
CA MET A 319 -18.94 6.36 2.23
C MET A 319 -18.24 6.07 3.55
N PHE A 320 -16.93 6.26 3.58
CA PHE A 320 -16.16 6.17 4.81
C PHE A 320 -16.22 7.49 5.58
N LYS A 321 -16.50 7.41 6.89
CA LYS A 321 -16.29 8.52 7.79
C LYS A 321 -14.82 8.56 8.17
N LEU A 322 -14.10 9.61 7.73
CA LEU A 322 -12.70 9.83 8.07
C LEU A 322 -12.61 10.73 9.31
N GLU A 323 -11.95 10.26 10.35
CA GLU A 323 -11.72 11.00 11.59
C GLU A 323 -10.22 11.17 11.83
N GLU A 324 -9.80 12.35 12.27
CA GLU A 324 -8.41 12.59 12.59
C GLU A 324 -8.07 11.96 13.95
N TRP A 325 -7.15 11.03 13.96
CA TRP A 325 -6.77 10.21 15.13
C TRP A 325 -6.42 11.02 16.39
N TRP A 326 -5.77 12.16 16.24
CA TRP A 326 -5.41 13.00 17.37
C TRP A 326 -6.63 13.63 18.10
N LYS A 327 -7.76 13.85 17.39
CA LYS A 327 -9.01 14.31 18.00
C LYS A 327 -9.66 13.20 18.82
N VAL A 328 -9.64 11.98 18.32
CA VAL A 328 -10.20 10.81 19.02
C VAL A 328 -9.45 10.56 20.35
N LYS A 329 -8.11 10.71 20.36
CA LYS A 329 -7.35 10.62 21.61
C LYS A 329 -7.70 11.70 22.64
N ALA A 330 -8.00 12.91 22.18
CA ALA A 330 -8.38 14.01 23.07
C ALA A 330 -9.76 13.79 23.70
N GLU A 331 -10.70 13.22 22.96
CA GLU A 331 -12.04 12.88 23.45
C GLU A 331 -12.01 11.71 24.44
N VAL A 332 -11.25 10.65 24.15
CA VAL A 332 -11.15 9.46 25.02
C VAL A 332 -10.41 9.75 26.32
N ALA A 333 -9.45 10.69 26.31
CA ALA A 333 -8.64 11.01 27.49
C ALA A 333 -9.34 11.93 28.49
N GLY A 334 -10.45 12.61 28.13
CA GLY A 334 -11.17 13.55 29.01
C GLY A 334 -10.31 14.66 29.62
N LYS A 335 -9.10 14.83 29.11
CA LYS A 335 -8.11 15.81 29.57
C LYS A 335 -7.79 16.76 28.44
N SER A 336 -7.98 18.05 28.68
CA SER A 336 -7.40 19.10 27.84
C SER A 336 -5.90 18.86 27.72
N LEU A 337 -5.44 18.56 26.52
CA LEU A 337 -4.02 18.36 26.23
C LEU A 337 -3.34 19.72 26.38
N ARG A 338 -2.79 20.04 27.57
CA ARG A 338 -1.76 21.07 27.70
C ARG A 338 -0.48 20.45 27.12
N LEU A 339 -0.26 20.65 25.83
CA LEU A 339 1.04 20.44 25.22
C LEU A 339 2.03 21.43 25.90
N ARG A 340 2.92 20.89 26.74
CA ARG A 340 4.15 21.59 27.09
C ARG A 340 5.06 21.54 25.87
N MET A 341 4.95 22.56 25.05
CA MET A 341 5.89 22.83 23.97
C MET A 341 6.90 23.87 24.50
N GLY A 342 8.18 23.67 24.14
CA GLY A 342 9.22 24.66 24.48
C GLY A 342 8.89 26.03 23.87
N GLU A 343 9.42 27.09 24.45
CA GLU A 343 9.06 28.51 24.20
C GLU A 343 9.10 28.96 22.73
N ASN A 344 9.77 28.22 21.84
CA ASN A 344 9.85 28.52 20.39
C ASN A 344 8.80 27.80 19.50
N SER A 345 7.90 27.01 20.06
CA SER A 345 6.97 26.18 19.28
C SER A 345 5.54 26.76 19.23
N ALA A 346 5.21 27.75 20.04
CA ALA A 346 3.87 28.37 20.07
C ALA A 346 3.51 29.09 18.76
N GLU A 347 4.50 29.75 18.14
CA GLU A 347 4.31 30.50 16.88
C GLU A 347 4.09 29.54 15.69
N TYR A 348 4.77 28.37 15.69
CA TYR A 348 4.59 27.32 14.70
C TYR A 348 3.24 26.59 14.82
N ALA A 349 2.78 26.35 16.05
CA ALA A 349 1.50 25.69 16.27
C ALA A 349 0.31 26.58 15.84
N THR A 350 0.41 27.90 16.03
CA THR A 350 -0.61 28.85 15.59
C THR A 350 -0.70 28.92 14.06
N ASN A 351 0.44 28.97 13.40
CA ASN A 351 0.50 29.03 11.93
C ASN A 351 0.05 27.70 11.27
N ALA A 352 0.45 26.54 11.82
CA ALA A 352 0.03 25.23 11.32
C ALA A 352 -1.47 24.99 11.54
N SER A 353 -2.04 25.42 12.65
CA SER A 353 -3.47 25.29 12.93
C SER A 353 -4.31 26.24 12.07
N SER A 354 -3.84 27.46 11.84
CA SER A 354 -4.48 28.42 10.94
C SER A 354 -4.44 27.96 9.48
N PHE A 355 -3.33 27.36 9.04
CA PHE A 355 -3.17 26.81 7.71
C PHE A 355 -4.07 25.56 7.49
N ALA A 356 -4.13 24.64 8.46
CA ALA A 356 -5.02 23.50 8.41
C ALA A 356 -6.51 23.90 8.42
N ALA A 357 -6.87 24.99 9.11
CA ALA A 357 -8.22 25.52 9.11
C ALA A 357 -8.58 26.22 7.79
N ALA A 358 -7.61 26.93 7.18
CA ALA A 358 -7.78 27.53 5.85
C ALA A 358 -7.96 26.45 4.75
N LEU A 359 -7.19 25.35 4.83
CA LEU A 359 -7.33 24.21 3.94
C LEU A 359 -8.70 23.52 4.06
N ARG A 360 -9.25 23.46 5.28
CA ARG A 360 -10.62 22.91 5.48
C ARG A 360 -11.69 23.82 4.91
N ALA A 361 -11.58 25.14 5.12
CA ALA A 361 -12.52 26.11 4.55
C ALA A 361 -12.52 26.04 3.02
N PHE A 362 -11.37 25.86 2.42
CA PHE A 362 -11.21 25.65 0.98
C PHE A 362 -11.88 24.35 0.49
N ALA A 363 -11.62 23.24 1.17
CA ALA A 363 -12.18 21.93 0.79
C ALA A 363 -13.71 21.87 0.92
N PHE A 364 -14.32 22.71 1.75
CA PHE A 364 -15.78 22.74 1.99
C PHE A 364 -16.47 23.99 1.43
N GLY A 365 -15.76 24.85 0.68
CA GLY A 365 -16.33 26.07 0.08
C GLY A 365 -16.79 27.11 1.12
N GLN A 366 -16.23 27.09 2.32
CA GLN A 366 -16.57 28.01 3.41
C GLN A 366 -15.53 29.13 3.54
N ASN A 367 -15.99 30.35 3.83
CA ASN A 367 -15.11 31.47 4.14
C ASN A 367 -14.45 31.27 5.52
N TYR A 368 -13.12 31.36 5.56
CA TYR A 368 -12.36 31.26 6.79
C TYR A 368 -12.23 32.60 7.50
N GLN A 369 -12.54 32.64 8.79
CA GLN A 369 -12.31 33.79 9.66
C GLN A 369 -11.22 33.45 10.67
N ALA A 370 -10.11 34.21 10.66
CA ALA A 370 -9.06 34.11 11.68
C ALA A 370 -9.14 35.31 12.61
N THR A 371 -9.14 35.03 13.90
CA THR A 371 -8.99 36.08 14.93
C THR A 371 -7.50 36.24 15.25
N GLY A 372 -6.93 37.41 14.95
CA GLY A 372 -5.58 37.77 15.36
C GLY A 372 -5.53 38.15 16.86
N GLN A 373 -4.33 38.19 17.46
CA GLN A 373 -4.13 38.77 18.78
C GLN A 373 -4.47 40.27 18.73
N GLY A 374 -5.67 40.63 19.21
CA GLY A 374 -6.17 42.02 19.18
C GLY A 374 -7.67 42.12 18.94
N GLY A 375 -8.37 41.00 18.70
CA GLY A 375 -9.83 40.98 18.59
C GLY A 375 -10.41 41.41 17.24
N ASP A 376 -9.61 41.83 16.27
CA ASP A 376 -10.08 42.16 14.91
C ASP A 376 -10.27 40.93 14.08
N VAL A 377 -11.47 40.73 13.53
CA VAL A 377 -11.81 39.67 12.61
C VAL A 377 -11.36 40.09 11.20
N LYS A 378 -10.30 39.46 10.68
CA LYS A 378 -9.90 39.62 9.30
C LYS A 378 -10.44 38.46 8.45
N THR A 379 -11.22 38.79 7.42
CA THR A 379 -11.68 37.84 6.44
C THR A 379 -10.63 37.76 5.32
N PHE A 380 -10.00 36.60 5.15
CA PHE A 380 -9.06 36.37 4.06
C PHE A 380 -9.79 35.68 2.92
N LYS A 381 -9.65 36.22 1.69
CA LYS A 381 -10.01 35.50 0.50
C LYS A 381 -8.90 34.51 0.14
N ILE A 382 -9.29 33.38 -0.42
CA ILE A 382 -8.36 32.31 -0.82
C ILE A 382 -7.33 32.82 -1.84
N GLU A 383 -7.74 33.74 -2.71
CA GLU A 383 -6.88 34.41 -3.68
C GLU A 383 -5.72 35.16 -3.04
N ASP A 384 -5.93 35.78 -1.86
CA ASP A 384 -4.90 36.49 -1.12
C ASP A 384 -3.90 35.54 -0.43
N ALA A 385 -4.35 34.34 -0.05
CA ALA A 385 -3.49 33.31 0.52
C ALA A 385 -2.59 32.65 -0.54
N VAL A 386 -3.11 32.44 -1.75
CA VAL A 386 -2.36 31.88 -2.89
C VAL A 386 -1.35 32.92 -3.41
N SER A 387 -1.73 34.19 -3.55
CA SER A 387 -0.80 35.25 -3.98
C SER A 387 0.34 35.49 -2.98
N SER A 388 0.11 35.29 -1.68
CA SER A 388 1.17 35.37 -0.68
C SER A 388 2.14 34.18 -0.71
N MET A 389 1.80 33.07 -1.36
CA MET A 389 2.67 31.90 -1.55
C MET A 389 3.64 32.04 -2.74
N GLU A 390 3.35 32.90 -3.70
CA GLU A 390 4.22 33.17 -4.85
C GLU A 390 5.50 33.97 -4.54
N VAL A 391 5.58 34.57 -3.34
CA VAL A 391 6.69 35.47 -2.93
C VAL A 391 7.86 34.72 -2.28
N TRP A 392 7.77 33.41 -2.03
CA TRP A 392 8.84 32.65 -1.41
C TRP A 392 9.68 31.94 -2.46
N GLU A 393 10.93 32.33 -2.61
CA GLU A 393 11.91 31.57 -3.38
C GLU A 393 12.11 30.20 -2.71
N TYR A 394 11.56 29.17 -3.35
CA TYR A 394 11.55 27.79 -2.85
C TYR A 394 12.96 27.28 -2.52
N ASP A 395 13.98 27.76 -3.22
CA ASP A 395 15.35 27.31 -3.07
C ASP A 395 16.06 27.82 -1.80
N GLU A 396 15.57 28.87 -1.17
CA GLU A 396 16.11 29.42 0.09
C GLU A 396 15.55 28.77 1.36
N LEU A 397 14.56 27.88 1.25
CA LEU A 397 13.94 27.24 2.41
C LEU A 397 14.81 26.07 2.93
N PRO A 398 14.94 25.89 4.26
CA PRO A 398 15.53 24.68 4.84
C PRO A 398 14.81 23.42 4.36
N ASP A 399 15.54 22.32 4.18
CA ASP A 399 15.00 21.05 3.62
C ASP A 399 13.79 20.50 4.38
N THR A 400 13.73 20.72 5.68
CA THR A 400 12.56 20.37 6.52
C THR A 400 11.31 21.17 6.14
N ARG A 401 11.45 22.45 5.75
CA ARG A 401 10.33 23.31 5.30
C ARG A 401 9.93 22.98 3.88
N LYS A 402 10.88 22.70 2.97
CA LYS A 402 10.60 22.22 1.61
C LYS A 402 9.72 20.96 1.64
N LYS A 403 10.08 20.00 2.51
CA LYS A 403 9.34 18.74 2.68
C LYS A 403 7.94 18.95 3.24
N SER A 404 7.78 19.90 4.19
CA SER A 404 6.46 20.25 4.75
C SER A 404 5.58 20.96 3.72
N LEU A 405 6.15 21.87 2.90
CA LEU A 405 5.43 22.55 1.83
C LEU A 405 5.00 21.56 0.73
N GLN A 406 5.87 20.62 0.37
CA GLN A 406 5.58 19.59 -0.62
C GLN A 406 4.47 18.66 -0.15
N ASN A 407 4.45 18.29 1.13
CA ASN A 407 3.35 17.55 1.74
C ASN A 407 2.05 18.34 1.78
N ALA A 408 2.11 19.66 2.02
CA ALA A 408 0.95 20.53 2.01
C ALA A 408 0.40 20.74 0.59
N LEU A 409 1.26 20.89 -0.42
CA LEU A 409 0.86 20.96 -1.84
C LEU A 409 0.20 19.65 -2.32
N VAL A 410 0.74 18.51 -1.91
CA VAL A 410 0.14 17.19 -2.18
C VAL A 410 -1.23 17.07 -1.49
N ALA A 411 -1.36 17.55 -0.27
CA ALA A 411 -2.64 17.58 0.45
C ALA A 411 -3.67 18.53 -0.22
N LEU A 412 -3.22 19.69 -0.72
CA LEU A 412 -4.04 20.63 -1.50
C LEU A 412 -4.50 20.01 -2.83
N GLN A 413 -3.61 19.32 -3.53
CA GLN A 413 -3.94 18.64 -4.78
C GLN A 413 -4.93 17.50 -4.56
N ILE A 414 -4.76 16.74 -3.48
CA ILE A 414 -5.72 15.71 -3.05
C ILE A 414 -7.07 16.34 -2.67
N ALA A 415 -7.09 17.48 -1.97
CA ALA A 415 -8.33 18.18 -1.61
C ALA A 415 -9.05 18.75 -2.84
N ASN A 416 -8.31 19.31 -3.79
CA ASN A 416 -8.87 19.83 -5.05
C ASN A 416 -9.42 18.71 -5.92
N ASP A 417 -8.70 17.59 -5.99
CA ASP A 417 -9.16 16.38 -6.66
C ASP A 417 -10.34 15.69 -5.95
N LEU A 418 -10.61 16.00 -4.68
CA LEU A 418 -11.78 15.51 -3.92
C LEU A 418 -13.02 16.39 -4.11
N ALA A 419 -12.81 17.64 -4.53
CA ALA A 419 -13.88 18.62 -4.73
C ALA A 419 -14.44 18.61 -6.18
N THR A 420 -13.68 18.10 -7.15
CA THR A 420 -14.09 17.80 -8.52
C THR A 420 -14.51 16.36 -8.68
#